data_b5d290d9568bf6ae2943793777516bf6
#
_entry.id   b5d290d9568bf6ae2943793777516bf6
#
_cell.length_a   1.000
_cell.length_b   1.000
_cell.length_c   1.000
_cell.angle_alpha   90.00
_cell.angle_beta   90.00
_cell.angle_gamma   90.00
#
_symmetry.space_group_name_H-M   'P 1'
#
loop_
_entity.id
_entity.type
_entity.pdbx_description
1 polymer ?
#
loop_
_entity_poly.entity_id
_entity_poly.type
_entity_poly.pdbx_seq_one_letter_code
_entity_poly.pdbx_strand_id
1 'polypeptide(L)'
;MKVRYLGTLLLAILTFYGCDDNTGTLGMGMLPDSDGMSSNTKVFNVTTNSLPADAVYAKTSTGYVGKFTDKEFGDYEASFLTELNCTDNFSFPEVYRVTERDSQGNPTKATGTMTADSVVSAQLVIYYSKWFGDSLNACRMSVYELTKKLEKKTAYYTNIDPKEYYQNSPLHLFKAYTAFDTTVPDSVRYDKDANGNYTYYPNIVFPLDKKKFGEERILNVYRKHPEYFKDAATFIDKVFKGVYVKTDYGDGTVLYIDRVDLQMQFRFHAVNDTTGLKLKKKDGSGDSLFYSMNTVFASTKEVIQANQFKNSEKVAEKANEGGHTYIKSPAGIFTEAKMPYDDIYKELSKDTLNAVKLTFTNYNEENNYKFSMSAPKNVLLIRKKDLKAFFEENKLTDNVTSFTVTHNNVATNQYTFKNIARLVTTCINEKQAAKKKAKEAAGASWNEDNWEKNIWNVENEDWDKVLLIPIAVTYDYSNSQNPTMTGIENDLQPGYAKLRGGKPDKDGNQETLKLEVTYTRFNN
;
A
#
# COMPACT_ATOMS: atom_id res chain seq x y z
N MET A 1 54.03 -21.59 27.48
CA MET A 1 53.12 -21.33 26.36
C MET A 1 52.12 -20.16 26.57
N LYS A 2 52.37 -19.20 27.46
CA LYS A 2 51.44 -18.15 27.82
C LYS A 2 51.88 -16.71 27.41
N VAL A 3 53.11 -16.52 26.99
CA VAL A 3 53.66 -15.20 26.64
C VAL A 3 53.45 -14.83 25.15
N ARG A 4 53.32 -15.81 24.26
CA ARG A 4 53.12 -15.60 22.84
C ARG A 4 51.72 -15.04 22.46
N TYR A 5 50.70 -15.38 23.26
CA TYR A 5 49.31 -14.88 23.05
C TYR A 5 49.07 -13.47 23.60
N LEU A 6 49.89 -13.04 24.58
CA LEU A 6 49.81 -11.68 25.11
C LEU A 6 50.38 -10.66 24.12
N GLY A 7 51.42 -11.03 23.36
CA GLY A 7 51.98 -10.18 22.30
C GLY A 7 51.04 -9.98 21.10
N THR A 8 50.32 -11.02 20.69
CA THR A 8 49.33 -10.94 19.60
C THR A 8 48.06 -10.16 20.02
N LEU A 9 47.67 -10.25 21.30
CA LEU A 9 46.52 -9.46 21.81
C LEU A 9 46.89 -7.96 21.91
N LEU A 10 48.16 -7.64 22.32
CA LEU A 10 48.64 -6.27 22.38
C LEU A 10 48.79 -5.65 20.97
N LEU A 11 49.19 -6.44 19.99
CA LEU A 11 49.30 -5.98 18.59
C LEU A 11 47.93 -5.76 17.96
N ALA A 12 46.91 -6.58 18.30
CA ALA A 12 45.53 -6.39 17.85
C ALA A 12 44.88 -5.16 18.45
N ILE A 13 45.19 -4.81 19.70
CA ILE A 13 44.67 -3.58 20.34
C ILE A 13 45.26 -2.32 19.72
N LEU A 14 46.49 -2.35 19.24
CA LEU A 14 47.15 -1.21 18.58
C LEU A 14 46.65 -0.96 17.16
N THR A 15 45.98 -1.92 16.52
CA THR A 15 45.39 -1.74 15.18
C THR A 15 43.98 -1.14 15.21
N PHE A 16 43.35 -1.02 16.37
CA PHE A 16 42.01 -0.40 16.51
C PHE A 16 42.07 1.07 16.99
N TYR A 17 43.26 1.63 17.25
CA TYR A 17 43.40 3.04 17.64
C TYR A 17 43.84 3.95 16.46
N GLY A 18 43.47 3.62 15.25
CA GLY A 18 43.89 4.40 14.09
C GLY A 18 42.81 4.51 13.03
N CYS A 19 41.66 5.09 13.38
CA CYS A 19 40.75 5.70 12.40
C CYS A 19 40.05 6.89 13.05
N ASP A 20 40.82 7.92 13.33
CA ASP A 20 40.32 9.28 13.31
C ASP A 20 40.28 9.67 11.83
N ASP A 21 39.11 9.72 11.24
CA ASP A 21 38.87 9.99 9.82
C ASP A 21 39.11 11.48 9.50
N ASN A 22 40.32 11.92 9.78
CA ASN A 22 40.82 13.27 9.43
C ASN A 22 41.51 13.31 8.06
N THR A 23 41.16 12.37 7.15
CA THR A 23 41.66 12.41 5.77
C THR A 23 41.09 13.58 4.96
N GLY A 24 40.11 14.30 5.47
CA GLY A 24 39.58 15.54 4.87
C GLY A 24 40.58 16.74 4.91
N THR A 25 41.65 16.64 5.70
CA THR A 25 42.65 17.72 5.81
C THR A 25 43.98 17.42 5.14
N LEU A 26 44.21 16.20 4.69
CA LEU A 26 45.42 15.81 3.94
C LEU A 26 45.36 16.39 2.52
N GLY A 27 46.02 17.51 2.32
CA GLY A 27 46.09 18.22 1.04
C GLY A 27 45.63 19.68 1.12
N MET A 28 44.91 20.08 2.15
CA MET A 28 44.46 21.49 2.30
C MET A 28 45.64 22.46 2.60
N GLY A 29 46.74 21.97 3.15
CA GLY A 29 47.92 22.79 3.39
C GLY A 29 48.82 23.02 2.13
N MET A 30 48.43 22.50 0.98
CA MET A 30 49.12 22.69 -0.29
C MET A 30 48.42 23.68 -1.24
N LEU A 31 47.20 24.11 -0.89
CA LEU A 31 46.48 25.10 -1.68
C LEU A 31 46.85 26.50 -1.20
N PRO A 32 46.98 27.48 -2.10
CA PRO A 32 47.10 28.87 -1.71
C PRO A 32 45.91 29.27 -0.81
N ASP A 33 46.14 30.14 0.18
CA ASP A 33 45.10 30.63 1.10
C ASP A 33 43.87 31.21 0.39
N SER A 34 44.01 31.61 -0.87
CA SER A 34 42.90 32.07 -1.74
C SER A 34 42.01 30.94 -2.27
N ASP A 35 42.46 29.69 -2.25
CA ASP A 35 41.72 28.52 -2.78
C ASP A 35 41.23 27.60 -1.67
N GLY A 36 41.21 28.07 -0.44
CA GLY A 36 40.76 27.33 0.74
C GLY A 36 39.24 27.01 0.66
N MET A 37 38.88 25.74 0.62
CA MET A 37 37.51 25.26 0.82
C MET A 37 37.31 24.90 2.28
N SER A 38 36.32 25.48 2.95
CA SER A 38 35.92 25.11 4.30
C SER A 38 34.56 24.41 4.28
N SER A 39 34.49 23.22 4.90
CA SER A 39 33.22 22.56 5.16
C SER A 39 32.70 23.01 6.53
N ASN A 40 31.51 23.57 6.57
CA ASN A 40 30.89 24.11 7.75
C ASN A 40 29.50 23.52 7.95
N THR A 41 29.02 23.54 9.19
CA THR A 41 27.65 23.10 9.51
C THR A 41 26.90 24.23 10.19
N LYS A 42 25.64 24.45 9.75
CA LYS A 42 24.73 25.41 10.35
C LYS A 42 23.39 24.72 10.64
N VAL A 43 22.75 25.13 11.74
CA VAL A 43 21.46 24.55 12.18
C VAL A 43 20.37 25.60 12.02
N PHE A 44 19.27 25.21 11.38
CA PHE A 44 18.06 25.99 11.25
C PHE A 44 16.91 25.31 11.99
N ASN A 45 15.92 26.10 12.43
CA ASN A 45 14.75 25.57 13.10
C ASN A 45 13.66 25.21 12.08
N VAL A 46 13.04 24.06 12.30
CA VAL A 46 11.87 23.59 11.53
C VAL A 46 10.69 23.49 12.49
N THR A 47 9.63 24.21 12.20
CA THR A 47 8.36 24.09 12.94
C THR A 47 7.53 22.97 12.34
N THR A 48 6.82 22.25 13.20
CA THR A 48 5.97 21.13 12.77
C THR A 48 4.57 21.27 13.34
N ASN A 49 3.60 20.61 12.69
CA ASN A 49 2.28 20.42 13.23
C ASN A 49 1.65 19.11 12.73
N SER A 50 0.67 18.58 13.48
CA SER A 50 -0.15 17.48 13.01
C SER A 50 -1.18 18.00 12.00
N LEU A 51 -1.27 17.33 10.87
CA LEU A 51 -2.26 17.59 9.82
C LEU A 51 -3.23 16.40 9.76
N PRO A 52 -4.53 16.60 10.03
CA PRO A 52 -5.52 15.56 9.81
C PRO A 52 -5.51 15.09 8.34
N ALA A 53 -5.53 13.79 8.14
CA ALA A 53 -5.62 13.15 6.82
C ALA A 53 -6.96 12.41 6.76
N ASP A 54 -8.04 13.13 6.44
CA ASP A 54 -9.40 12.60 6.42
C ASP A 54 -9.57 11.45 5.44
N ALA A 55 -8.83 11.50 4.35
CA ALA A 55 -8.79 10.46 3.34
C ALA A 55 -7.42 10.36 2.69
N VAL A 56 -7.00 9.13 2.38
CA VAL A 56 -5.79 8.85 1.61
C VAL A 56 -6.15 8.01 0.37
N TYR A 57 -5.26 7.99 -0.62
CA TYR A 57 -5.47 7.19 -1.82
C TYR A 57 -5.62 5.71 -1.44
N ALA A 58 -6.70 5.08 -1.88
CA ALA A 58 -7.22 3.83 -1.34
C ALA A 58 -6.98 2.60 -2.21
N LYS A 59 -6.46 2.77 -3.45
CA LYS A 59 -6.12 1.65 -4.32
C LYS A 59 -4.86 0.97 -3.82
N THR A 60 -4.99 -0.26 -3.36
CA THR A 60 -3.89 -1.08 -2.87
C THR A 60 -4.11 -2.53 -3.26
N SER A 61 -3.06 -3.34 -3.18
CA SER A 61 -3.15 -4.79 -3.45
C SER A 61 -3.73 -5.59 -2.28
N THR A 62 -3.78 -5.01 -1.07
CA THR A 62 -4.31 -5.65 0.14
C THR A 62 -5.64 -5.04 0.52
N GLY A 63 -6.65 -5.87 0.75
CA GLY A 63 -7.94 -5.47 1.34
C GLY A 63 -7.86 -5.49 2.87
N TYR A 64 -8.54 -4.54 3.52
CA TYR A 64 -8.63 -4.51 4.98
C TYR A 64 -10.09 -4.64 5.41
N VAL A 65 -10.36 -5.53 6.38
CA VAL A 65 -11.71 -5.72 6.90
C VAL A 65 -11.69 -6.01 8.39
N GLY A 66 -12.47 -5.27 9.15
CA GLY A 66 -12.58 -5.43 10.59
C GLY A 66 -12.87 -4.13 11.31
N LYS A 67 -12.96 -4.22 12.62
CA LYS A 67 -13.09 -3.09 13.53
C LYS A 67 -12.10 -3.24 14.67
N PHE A 68 -11.54 -2.14 15.13
CA PHE A 68 -10.63 -2.09 16.26
C PHE A 68 -10.81 -0.79 17.03
N THR A 69 -10.94 -0.89 18.35
CA THR A 69 -11.00 0.27 19.25
C THR A 69 -9.67 0.44 19.97
N ASP A 70 -8.97 1.53 19.64
CA ASP A 70 -7.75 1.98 20.30
C ASP A 70 -8.05 2.96 21.42
N LYS A 71 -7.25 2.94 22.49
CA LYS A 71 -7.48 3.81 23.66
C LYS A 71 -7.18 5.28 23.37
N GLU A 72 -6.16 5.54 22.56
CA GLU A 72 -5.70 6.89 22.23
C GLU A 72 -6.52 7.52 21.12
N PHE A 73 -6.75 6.76 20.04
CA PHE A 73 -7.35 7.26 18.80
C PHE A 73 -8.81 6.85 18.60
N GLY A 74 -9.38 6.06 19.53
CA GLY A 74 -10.76 5.57 19.42
C GLY A 74 -10.90 4.45 18.40
N ASP A 75 -12.12 4.25 17.93
CA ASP A 75 -12.42 3.16 17.00
C ASP A 75 -12.15 3.55 15.55
N TYR A 76 -11.77 2.55 14.78
CA TYR A 76 -11.77 2.61 13.33
C TYR A 76 -12.37 1.34 12.74
N GLU A 77 -12.98 1.48 11.58
CA GLU A 77 -13.61 0.40 10.84
C GLU A 77 -13.01 0.34 9.45
N ALA A 78 -12.61 -0.87 9.03
CA ALA A 78 -12.06 -1.16 7.73
C ALA A 78 -13.03 -2.02 6.91
N SER A 79 -13.17 -1.68 5.64
CA SER A 79 -13.92 -2.44 4.63
C SER A 79 -13.32 -2.19 3.25
N PHE A 80 -13.65 -3.02 2.26
CA PHE A 80 -13.12 -2.82 0.91
C PHE A 80 -14.09 -3.30 -0.18
N LEU A 81 -13.90 -2.71 -1.36
CA LEU A 81 -14.52 -3.13 -2.61
C LEU A 81 -13.45 -3.76 -3.49
N THR A 82 -13.77 -4.83 -4.18
CA THR A 82 -12.86 -5.45 -5.15
C THR A 82 -13.60 -6.05 -6.33
N GLU A 83 -13.02 -5.91 -7.51
CA GLU A 83 -13.43 -6.60 -8.73
C GLU A 83 -12.77 -7.97 -8.79
N LEU A 84 -13.26 -8.85 -9.67
CA LEU A 84 -12.67 -10.16 -9.92
C LEU A 84 -12.22 -10.27 -11.37
N ASN A 85 -11.00 -10.76 -11.56
CA ASN A 85 -10.39 -10.95 -12.86
C ASN A 85 -10.94 -12.21 -13.55
N CYS A 86 -11.16 -12.11 -14.86
CA CYS A 86 -11.31 -13.22 -15.76
C CYS A 86 -10.09 -13.26 -16.68
N THR A 87 -9.40 -14.39 -16.75
CA THR A 87 -8.22 -14.54 -17.62
C THR A 87 -8.57 -14.30 -19.08
N ASP A 88 -7.65 -13.73 -19.83
CA ASP A 88 -7.85 -13.47 -21.26
C ASP A 88 -8.15 -14.77 -22.01
N ASN A 89 -9.14 -14.68 -22.90
CA ASN A 89 -9.61 -15.79 -23.71
C ASN A 89 -10.06 -17.01 -22.89
N PHE A 90 -10.65 -16.78 -21.71
CA PHE A 90 -11.22 -17.84 -20.90
C PHE A 90 -12.24 -18.64 -21.72
N SER A 91 -12.17 -19.98 -21.61
CA SER A 91 -13.10 -20.87 -22.31
C SER A 91 -13.46 -22.08 -21.46
N PHE A 92 -14.73 -22.47 -21.52
CA PHE A 92 -15.16 -23.80 -21.10
C PHE A 92 -14.93 -24.81 -22.23
N PRO A 93 -14.88 -26.12 -21.92
CA PRO A 93 -14.79 -27.18 -22.94
C PRO A 93 -15.91 -27.04 -23.98
N GLU A 94 -15.58 -27.30 -25.23
CA GLU A 94 -16.53 -27.23 -26.33
C GLU A 94 -17.60 -28.32 -26.21
N VAL A 95 -18.85 -27.89 -26.18
CA VAL A 95 -20.00 -28.77 -25.99
C VAL A 95 -20.42 -29.38 -27.31
N TYR A 96 -20.67 -30.72 -27.32
CA TYR A 96 -21.14 -31.43 -28.49
C TYR A 96 -22.41 -30.79 -29.07
N ARG A 97 -22.38 -30.52 -30.37
CA ARG A 97 -23.50 -29.97 -31.15
C ARG A 97 -23.48 -30.56 -32.54
N VAL A 98 -24.64 -31.10 -32.97
CA VAL A 98 -24.82 -31.49 -34.36
C VAL A 98 -24.98 -30.24 -35.22
N THR A 99 -24.12 -30.07 -36.20
CA THR A 99 -24.13 -28.92 -37.11
C THR A 99 -24.80 -29.21 -38.45
N GLU A 100 -24.76 -30.50 -38.91
CA GLU A 100 -25.38 -30.93 -40.16
C GLU A 100 -26.06 -32.28 -39.96
N ARG A 101 -27.18 -32.50 -40.69
CA ARG A 101 -27.93 -33.75 -40.69
C ARG A 101 -28.23 -34.15 -42.13
N ASP A 102 -28.33 -35.48 -42.37
CA ASP A 102 -28.80 -36.01 -43.65
C ASP A 102 -30.32 -35.87 -43.81
N SER A 103 -30.83 -36.30 -44.98
CA SER A 103 -32.27 -36.29 -45.28
C SER A 103 -33.11 -37.21 -44.37
N GLN A 104 -32.47 -38.09 -43.63
CA GLN A 104 -33.09 -39.03 -42.68
C GLN A 104 -32.98 -38.54 -41.24
N GLY A 105 -32.35 -37.35 -41.01
CA GLY A 105 -32.19 -36.72 -39.70
C GLY A 105 -30.98 -37.20 -38.90
N ASN A 106 -30.11 -38.06 -39.47
CA ASN A 106 -28.91 -38.54 -38.80
C ASN A 106 -27.82 -37.44 -38.79
N PRO A 107 -27.04 -37.33 -37.73
CA PRO A 107 -25.91 -36.38 -37.68
C PRO A 107 -24.86 -36.72 -38.74
N THR A 108 -24.52 -35.76 -39.59
CA THR A 108 -23.43 -35.89 -40.59
C THR A 108 -22.21 -35.06 -40.18
N LYS A 109 -22.42 -34.08 -39.37
CA LYS A 109 -21.34 -33.25 -38.81
C LYS A 109 -21.69 -32.77 -37.41
N ALA A 110 -20.71 -32.76 -36.54
CA ALA A 110 -20.83 -32.27 -35.18
C ALA A 110 -19.54 -31.56 -34.75
N THR A 111 -19.64 -30.72 -33.72
CA THR A 111 -18.51 -30.08 -33.05
C THR A 111 -18.56 -30.35 -31.55
N GLY A 112 -17.40 -30.33 -30.90
CA GLY A 112 -17.29 -30.57 -29.48
C GLY A 112 -17.27 -32.04 -29.07
N THR A 113 -16.68 -32.29 -27.92
CA THR A 113 -16.47 -33.64 -27.38
C THR A 113 -16.98 -33.83 -25.96
N MET A 114 -17.65 -32.84 -25.40
CA MET A 114 -18.14 -32.83 -24.02
C MET A 114 -19.63 -32.52 -23.95
N THR A 115 -20.32 -33.05 -22.94
CA THR A 115 -21.67 -32.58 -22.59
C THR A 115 -21.60 -31.31 -21.76
N ALA A 116 -22.65 -30.53 -21.82
CA ALA A 116 -22.85 -29.40 -20.93
C ALA A 116 -23.46 -29.92 -19.60
N ASP A 117 -22.64 -30.48 -18.74
CA ASP A 117 -23.12 -31.06 -17.50
C ASP A 117 -23.25 -30.09 -16.32
N SER A 118 -22.92 -30.46 -15.11
CA SER A 118 -23.38 -29.84 -13.89
C SER A 118 -22.28 -29.04 -13.18
N VAL A 119 -22.71 -28.06 -12.42
CA VAL A 119 -21.88 -27.41 -11.41
C VAL A 119 -21.85 -28.32 -10.16
N VAL A 120 -20.66 -28.72 -9.75
CA VAL A 120 -20.43 -29.54 -8.55
C VAL A 120 -20.44 -28.70 -7.30
N SER A 121 -19.72 -27.57 -7.34
CA SER A 121 -19.65 -26.59 -6.24
C SER A 121 -19.49 -25.17 -6.77
N ALA A 122 -19.96 -24.21 -5.98
CA ALA A 122 -19.71 -22.79 -6.17
C ALA A 122 -19.50 -22.15 -4.79
N GLN A 123 -18.48 -21.33 -4.64
CA GLN A 123 -18.16 -20.67 -3.38
C GLN A 123 -17.38 -19.37 -3.61
N LEU A 124 -17.53 -18.44 -2.68
CA LEU A 124 -16.65 -17.28 -2.56
C LEU A 124 -15.69 -17.54 -1.41
N VAL A 125 -14.39 -17.37 -1.66
CA VAL A 125 -13.33 -17.63 -0.68
C VAL A 125 -12.53 -16.36 -0.49
N ILE A 126 -12.37 -15.94 0.76
CA ILE A 126 -11.57 -14.77 1.13
C ILE A 126 -10.33 -15.26 1.85
N TYR A 127 -9.15 -15.03 1.26
CA TYR A 127 -7.86 -15.44 1.78
C TYR A 127 -7.17 -14.29 2.49
N TYR A 128 -6.55 -14.57 3.62
CA TYR A 128 -5.75 -13.62 4.39
C TYR A 128 -4.53 -14.32 5.01
N SER A 129 -3.42 -13.62 5.14
CA SER A 129 -2.20 -14.16 5.75
C SER A 129 -1.86 -13.48 7.07
N LYS A 130 -2.42 -12.30 7.32
CA LYS A 130 -2.12 -11.45 8.45
C LYS A 130 -3.37 -10.81 9.03
N TRP A 131 -3.27 -10.38 10.27
CA TRP A 131 -4.27 -9.57 10.95
C TRP A 131 -3.62 -8.69 12.01
N PHE A 132 -4.35 -7.69 12.44
CA PHE A 132 -4.04 -6.88 13.59
C PHE A 132 -5.08 -7.14 14.68
N GLY A 133 -4.64 -7.22 15.95
CA GLY A 133 -5.53 -7.39 17.08
C GLY A 133 -5.67 -8.84 17.56
N ASP A 134 -6.77 -9.18 18.24
CA ASP A 134 -7.00 -10.49 18.86
C ASP A 134 -7.39 -11.55 17.83
N SER A 135 -6.57 -12.57 17.71
CA SER A 135 -6.78 -13.68 16.77
C SER A 135 -8.00 -14.56 17.08
N LEU A 136 -8.45 -14.57 18.33
CA LEU A 136 -9.56 -15.41 18.81
C LEU A 136 -10.86 -14.62 18.99
N ASN A 137 -10.85 -13.32 18.72
CA ASN A 137 -12.05 -12.50 18.80
C ASN A 137 -13.08 -12.92 17.76
N ALA A 138 -14.33 -13.13 18.22
CA ALA A 138 -15.43 -13.52 17.36
C ALA A 138 -15.94 -12.31 16.56
N CYS A 139 -15.81 -12.40 15.25
CA CYS A 139 -16.29 -11.40 14.31
C CYS A 139 -17.28 -11.99 13.32
N ARG A 140 -18.06 -11.15 12.65
CA ARG A 140 -18.91 -11.55 11.53
C ARG A 140 -18.62 -10.67 10.32
N MET A 141 -18.36 -11.33 9.20
CA MET A 141 -18.14 -10.69 7.91
C MET A 141 -19.39 -10.75 7.08
N SER A 142 -19.72 -9.67 6.41
CA SER A 142 -20.77 -9.57 5.39
C SER A 142 -20.16 -9.25 4.03
N VAL A 143 -20.67 -9.92 2.99
CA VAL A 143 -20.25 -9.75 1.60
C VAL A 143 -21.46 -9.42 0.76
N TYR A 144 -21.36 -8.35 -0.02
CA TYR A 144 -22.38 -7.90 -0.96
C TYR A 144 -21.80 -7.90 -2.36
N GLU A 145 -22.58 -8.30 -3.35
CA GLU A 145 -22.19 -8.13 -4.73
C GLU A 145 -22.35 -6.68 -5.16
N LEU A 146 -21.42 -6.19 -5.99
CA LEU A 146 -21.48 -4.86 -6.56
C LEU A 146 -22.55 -4.78 -7.68
N THR A 147 -23.39 -3.76 -7.61
CA THR A 147 -24.37 -3.42 -8.66
C THR A 147 -23.83 -2.39 -9.65
N LYS A 148 -22.78 -1.67 -9.26
CA LYS A 148 -22.02 -0.71 -10.07
C LYS A 148 -20.55 -1.10 -10.07
N LYS A 149 -19.91 -1.12 -11.24
CA LYS A 149 -18.46 -1.41 -11.35
C LYS A 149 -17.62 -0.23 -10.87
N LEU A 150 -16.37 -0.51 -10.54
CA LEU A 150 -15.36 0.50 -10.29
C LEU A 150 -14.79 1.03 -11.62
N GLU A 151 -14.36 2.29 -11.65
CA GLU A 151 -13.88 2.93 -12.88
C GLU A 151 -12.36 3.14 -12.82
N LYS A 152 -11.62 2.64 -13.82
CA LYS A 152 -10.14 2.69 -13.86
C LYS A 152 -9.56 4.08 -13.75
N LYS A 153 -10.23 5.08 -14.34
CA LYS A 153 -9.77 6.48 -14.36
C LYS A 153 -10.11 7.26 -13.08
N THR A 154 -10.90 6.69 -12.19
CA THR A 154 -11.29 7.33 -10.93
C THR A 154 -10.23 7.11 -9.87
N ALA A 155 -9.82 8.18 -9.22
CA ALA A 155 -9.03 8.11 -8.00
C ALA A 155 -9.95 7.77 -6.82
N TYR A 156 -9.73 6.63 -6.19
CA TYR A 156 -10.48 6.20 -5.00
C TYR A 156 -9.69 6.53 -3.75
N TYR A 157 -10.37 7.13 -2.79
CA TYR A 157 -9.85 7.49 -1.48
C TYR A 157 -10.55 6.68 -0.39
N THR A 158 -9.95 6.59 0.78
CA THR A 158 -10.45 5.79 1.91
C THR A 158 -11.79 6.24 2.48
N ASN A 159 -12.30 7.40 2.07
CA ASN A 159 -13.64 7.91 2.39
C ASN A 159 -14.70 7.58 1.33
N ILE A 160 -14.41 6.67 0.38
CA ILE A 160 -15.40 6.18 -0.59
C ILE A 160 -16.69 5.75 0.12
N ASP A 161 -17.86 6.10 -0.43
CA ASP A 161 -19.15 5.55 0.07
C ASP A 161 -19.49 4.25 -0.67
N PRO A 162 -19.35 3.09 -0.02
CA PRO A 162 -19.64 1.81 -0.66
C PRO A 162 -21.12 1.65 -1.04
N LYS A 163 -22.04 2.37 -0.38
CA LYS A 163 -23.47 2.27 -0.66
C LYS A 163 -23.81 2.57 -2.11
N GLU A 164 -23.04 3.45 -2.76
CA GLU A 164 -23.21 3.74 -4.19
C GLU A 164 -22.97 2.52 -5.10
N TYR A 165 -22.25 1.51 -4.60
CA TYR A 165 -21.80 0.36 -5.39
C TYR A 165 -22.57 -0.93 -5.10
N TYR A 166 -23.16 -1.09 -3.91
CA TYR A 166 -23.86 -2.32 -3.53
C TYR A 166 -25.34 -2.14 -3.17
N GLN A 167 -25.90 -0.94 -3.32
CA GLN A 167 -27.32 -0.70 -3.09
C GLN A 167 -28.16 -1.66 -3.94
N ASN A 168 -29.16 -2.32 -3.30
CA ASN A 168 -29.98 -3.37 -3.91
C ASN A 168 -29.17 -4.56 -4.43
N SER A 169 -28.09 -4.94 -3.74
CA SER A 169 -27.27 -6.10 -4.09
C SER A 169 -28.11 -7.37 -4.23
N PRO A 170 -27.93 -8.13 -5.32
CA PRO A 170 -28.63 -9.40 -5.51
C PRO A 170 -28.04 -10.52 -4.63
N LEU A 171 -26.89 -10.30 -4.00
CA LEU A 171 -26.21 -11.26 -3.15
C LEU A 171 -25.83 -10.59 -1.83
N HIS A 172 -26.23 -11.20 -0.72
CA HIS A 172 -25.78 -10.88 0.62
C HIS A 172 -25.41 -12.17 1.35
N LEU A 173 -24.15 -12.30 1.65
CA LEU A 173 -23.59 -13.43 2.41
C LEU A 173 -23.09 -12.93 3.74
N PHE A 174 -23.16 -13.76 4.77
CA PHE A 174 -22.54 -13.45 6.06
C PHE A 174 -21.97 -14.73 6.69
N LYS A 175 -20.89 -14.58 7.45
CA LYS A 175 -20.24 -15.68 8.19
C LYS A 175 -19.53 -15.17 9.42
N ALA A 176 -19.71 -15.87 10.54
CA ALA A 176 -18.90 -15.69 11.72
C ALA A 176 -17.50 -16.28 11.50
N TYR A 177 -16.48 -15.64 12.06
CA TYR A 177 -15.09 -16.07 11.95
C TYR A 177 -14.27 -15.61 13.15
N THR A 178 -13.12 -16.24 13.33
CA THR A 178 -11.99 -15.76 14.12
C THR A 178 -10.76 -15.69 13.22
N ALA A 179 -9.82 -14.77 13.45
CA ALA A 179 -8.62 -14.67 12.61
C ALA A 179 -7.75 -15.93 12.70
N PHE A 180 -7.73 -16.58 13.85
CA PHE A 180 -7.19 -17.93 14.02
C PHE A 180 -8.36 -18.92 14.12
N ASP A 181 -8.59 -19.67 13.03
CA ASP A 181 -9.65 -20.69 13.00
C ASP A 181 -9.23 -21.92 13.79
N THR A 182 -9.78 -22.08 15.01
CA THR A 182 -9.49 -23.20 15.89
C THR A 182 -10.05 -24.54 15.42
N THR A 183 -10.91 -24.54 14.42
CA THR A 183 -11.48 -25.78 13.84
C THR A 183 -10.54 -26.47 12.87
N VAL A 184 -9.51 -25.76 12.37
CA VAL A 184 -8.48 -26.31 11.50
C VAL A 184 -7.44 -27.05 12.33
N PRO A 185 -7.28 -28.38 12.16
CA PRO A 185 -6.27 -29.14 12.90
C PRO A 185 -4.84 -28.67 12.60
N ASP A 186 -3.96 -28.81 13.57
CA ASP A 186 -2.54 -28.48 13.41
C ASP A 186 -1.85 -29.27 12.29
N SER A 187 -2.26 -30.52 12.08
CA SER A 187 -1.77 -31.38 10.98
C SER A 187 -2.09 -30.81 9.58
N VAL A 188 -3.17 -30.02 9.45
CA VAL A 188 -3.51 -29.32 8.22
C VAL A 188 -2.85 -27.95 8.17
N ARG A 189 -2.90 -27.22 9.29
CA ARG A 189 -2.37 -25.84 9.39
C ARG A 189 -0.88 -25.76 9.13
N TYR A 190 -0.11 -26.73 9.61
CA TYR A 190 1.35 -26.77 9.52
C TYR A 190 1.87 -27.79 8.48
N ASP A 191 0.98 -28.35 7.66
CA ASP A 191 1.36 -29.19 6.54
C ASP A 191 2.21 -28.42 5.53
N LYS A 192 3.22 -29.11 4.98
CA LYS A 192 4.18 -28.50 4.06
C LYS A 192 4.32 -29.32 2.79
N ASP A 193 4.46 -28.63 1.67
CA ASP A 193 4.81 -29.24 0.39
C ASP A 193 6.28 -29.73 0.37
N ALA A 194 6.68 -30.36 -0.73
CA ALA A 194 8.05 -30.87 -0.93
C ALA A 194 9.13 -29.78 -0.89
N ASN A 195 8.76 -28.51 -1.05
CA ASN A 195 9.65 -27.35 -1.01
C ASN A 195 9.71 -26.70 0.38
N GLY A 196 8.94 -27.23 1.35
CA GLY A 196 8.87 -26.69 2.70
C GLY A 196 7.90 -25.52 2.91
N ASN A 197 7.08 -25.19 1.91
CA ASN A 197 6.06 -24.15 2.02
C ASN A 197 4.80 -24.70 2.67
N TYR A 198 4.13 -23.90 3.50
CA TYR A 198 2.84 -24.27 4.07
C TYR A 198 1.79 -24.43 2.97
N THR A 199 1.04 -25.52 3.00
CA THR A 199 -0.04 -25.80 2.05
C THR A 199 -1.36 -25.15 2.44
N TYR A 200 -1.56 -24.87 3.74
CA TYR A 200 -2.75 -24.21 4.26
C TYR A 200 -2.62 -22.70 4.22
N TYR A 201 -3.62 -22.07 3.60
CA TYR A 201 -3.80 -20.62 3.64
C TYR A 201 -5.06 -20.27 4.43
N PRO A 202 -4.98 -19.43 5.48
CA PRO A 202 -6.15 -18.97 6.23
C PRO A 202 -7.20 -18.36 5.30
N ASN A 203 -8.45 -18.78 5.48
CA ASN A 203 -9.52 -18.35 4.57
C ASN A 203 -10.89 -18.38 5.24
N ILE A 204 -11.83 -17.64 4.66
CA ILE A 204 -13.24 -17.64 5.03
C ILE A 204 -14.03 -18.04 3.78
N VAL A 205 -14.72 -19.19 3.84
CA VAL A 205 -15.48 -19.74 2.73
C VAL A 205 -16.96 -19.40 2.88
N PHE A 206 -17.56 -18.86 1.84
CA PHE A 206 -18.99 -18.60 1.70
C PHE A 206 -19.55 -19.55 0.62
N PRO A 207 -20.30 -20.59 0.99
CA PRO A 207 -20.96 -21.44 0.00
C PRO A 207 -21.99 -20.64 -0.81
N LEU A 208 -22.03 -20.86 -2.12
CA LEU A 208 -22.99 -20.27 -3.03
C LEU A 208 -23.96 -21.34 -3.55
N ASP A 209 -25.18 -20.91 -3.86
CA ASP A 209 -26.13 -21.79 -4.55
C ASP A 209 -25.59 -22.15 -5.92
N LYS A 210 -25.21 -23.42 -6.09
CA LYS A 210 -24.57 -23.94 -7.30
C LYS A 210 -25.45 -23.82 -8.55
N LYS A 211 -26.80 -23.89 -8.38
CA LYS A 211 -27.72 -23.77 -9.50
C LYS A 211 -27.86 -22.30 -9.90
N LYS A 212 -28.23 -21.43 -8.95
CA LYS A 212 -28.45 -20.00 -9.24
C LYS A 212 -27.15 -19.32 -9.67
N PHE A 213 -26.07 -19.55 -8.94
CA PHE A 213 -24.82 -18.83 -9.18
C PHE A 213 -23.95 -19.53 -10.21
N GLY A 214 -23.64 -20.81 -10.01
CA GLY A 214 -22.73 -21.52 -10.89
C GLY A 214 -23.35 -21.86 -12.25
N GLU A 215 -24.56 -22.44 -12.26
CA GLU A 215 -25.19 -22.88 -13.49
C GLU A 215 -25.85 -21.73 -14.25
N GLU A 216 -26.80 -21.02 -13.62
CA GLU A 216 -27.59 -20.02 -14.32
C GLU A 216 -26.78 -18.78 -14.66
N ARG A 217 -25.91 -18.32 -13.75
CA ARG A 217 -25.21 -17.06 -13.86
C ARG A 217 -23.86 -17.15 -14.55
N ILE A 218 -23.15 -18.25 -14.43
CA ILE A 218 -21.86 -18.43 -15.08
C ILE A 218 -21.96 -19.35 -16.29
N LEU A 219 -22.29 -20.63 -16.09
CA LEU A 219 -22.24 -21.60 -17.17
C LEU A 219 -23.24 -21.31 -18.29
N ASN A 220 -24.49 -20.96 -17.95
CA ASN A 220 -25.51 -20.64 -18.95
C ASN A 220 -25.30 -19.28 -19.61
N VAL A 221 -24.71 -18.31 -18.91
CA VAL A 221 -24.31 -17.04 -19.51
C VAL A 221 -23.18 -17.28 -20.51
N TYR A 222 -22.16 -18.05 -20.13
CA TYR A 222 -21.08 -18.42 -21.06
C TYR A 222 -21.59 -19.12 -22.33
N ARG A 223 -22.52 -20.05 -22.18
CA ARG A 223 -23.11 -20.77 -23.35
C ARG A 223 -23.81 -19.86 -24.34
N LYS A 224 -24.42 -18.78 -23.85
CA LYS A 224 -25.13 -17.78 -24.67
C LYS A 224 -24.22 -16.68 -25.19
N HIS A 225 -23.25 -16.29 -24.37
CA HIS A 225 -22.39 -15.13 -24.55
C HIS A 225 -20.94 -15.44 -24.17
N PRO A 226 -20.24 -16.33 -24.87
CA PRO A 226 -18.84 -16.64 -24.57
C PRO A 226 -17.93 -15.40 -24.65
N GLU A 227 -18.30 -14.42 -25.47
CA GLU A 227 -17.60 -13.14 -25.60
C GLU A 227 -17.58 -12.32 -24.31
N TYR A 228 -18.46 -12.58 -23.33
CA TYR A 228 -18.45 -11.90 -22.02
C TYR A 228 -17.30 -12.36 -21.13
N PHE A 229 -16.65 -13.46 -21.47
CA PHE A 229 -15.53 -14.06 -20.74
C PHE A 229 -14.18 -13.89 -21.46
N LYS A 230 -14.11 -13.02 -22.47
CA LYS A 230 -12.89 -12.83 -23.26
C LYS A 230 -11.77 -12.12 -22.49
N ASP A 231 -12.13 -11.24 -21.55
CA ASP A 231 -11.21 -10.44 -20.74
C ASP A 231 -11.87 -9.97 -19.42
N ALA A 232 -11.06 -9.50 -18.48
CA ALA A 232 -11.53 -9.00 -17.18
C ALA A 232 -12.53 -7.85 -17.32
N ALA A 233 -12.30 -6.89 -18.20
CA ALA A 233 -13.13 -5.69 -18.32
C ALA A 233 -14.55 -6.03 -18.78
N THR A 234 -14.66 -6.97 -19.74
CA THR A 234 -15.95 -7.43 -20.24
C THR A 234 -16.67 -8.30 -19.22
N PHE A 235 -15.95 -9.18 -18.52
CA PHE A 235 -16.51 -10.02 -17.45
C PHE A 235 -17.07 -9.15 -16.31
N ILE A 236 -16.31 -8.14 -15.84
CA ILE A 236 -16.75 -7.22 -14.79
C ILE A 236 -17.99 -6.44 -15.23
N ASP A 237 -18.04 -5.98 -16.47
CA ASP A 237 -19.17 -5.20 -16.97
C ASP A 237 -20.45 -6.06 -17.16
N LYS A 238 -20.33 -7.28 -17.68
CA LYS A 238 -21.45 -8.10 -18.15
C LYS A 238 -21.86 -9.24 -17.22
N VAL A 239 -20.92 -9.78 -16.42
CA VAL A 239 -21.15 -11.01 -15.65
C VAL A 239 -21.12 -10.76 -14.16
N PHE A 240 -20.01 -10.20 -13.63
CA PHE A 240 -19.82 -10.05 -12.19
C PHE A 240 -18.96 -8.83 -11.85
N LYS A 241 -19.58 -7.81 -11.28
CA LYS A 241 -18.94 -6.51 -11.02
C LYS A 241 -17.99 -6.48 -9.83
N GLY A 242 -17.95 -7.56 -9.04
CA GLY A 242 -17.14 -7.63 -7.84
C GLY A 242 -17.95 -7.69 -6.56
N VAL A 243 -17.25 -7.50 -5.42
CA VAL A 243 -17.86 -7.58 -4.09
C VAL A 243 -17.44 -6.41 -3.20
N TYR A 244 -18.32 -6.06 -2.27
CA TYR A 244 -18.05 -5.25 -1.10
C TYR A 244 -18.00 -6.13 0.14
N VAL A 245 -16.92 -6.02 0.91
CA VAL A 245 -16.67 -6.83 2.11
C VAL A 245 -16.53 -5.91 3.32
N LYS A 246 -17.29 -6.20 4.38
CA LYS A 246 -17.25 -5.46 5.65
C LYS A 246 -17.41 -6.37 6.85
N THR A 247 -16.98 -5.91 8.01
CA THR A 247 -17.37 -6.47 9.30
C THR A 247 -18.66 -5.80 9.78
N ASP A 248 -19.66 -6.57 10.21
CA ASP A 248 -20.91 -6.07 10.75
C ASP A 248 -21.12 -6.45 12.22
N TYR A 249 -20.23 -7.25 12.80
CA TYR A 249 -20.20 -7.59 14.21
C TYR A 249 -18.76 -7.94 14.65
N GLY A 250 -18.41 -7.57 15.87
CA GLY A 250 -17.10 -7.81 16.49
C GLY A 250 -16.21 -6.56 16.46
N ASP A 251 -15.33 -6.46 17.46
CA ASP A 251 -14.37 -5.37 17.64
C ASP A 251 -13.08 -5.95 18.22
N GLY A 252 -11.94 -5.49 17.75
CA GLY A 252 -10.61 -5.93 18.22
C GLY A 252 -9.80 -6.72 17.20
N THR A 253 -10.29 -6.92 15.96
CA THR A 253 -9.55 -7.65 14.91
C THR A 253 -9.77 -7.03 13.53
N VAL A 254 -8.67 -6.82 12.80
CA VAL A 254 -8.67 -6.38 11.39
C VAL A 254 -7.86 -7.36 10.57
N LEU A 255 -8.50 -8.01 9.60
CA LEU A 255 -7.85 -8.92 8.65
C LEU A 255 -7.20 -8.17 7.49
N TYR A 256 -6.08 -8.66 7.01
CA TYR A 256 -5.38 -8.21 5.80
C TYR A 256 -5.66 -9.24 4.71
N ILE A 257 -6.52 -8.84 3.77
CA ILE A 257 -7.03 -9.73 2.74
C ILE A 257 -6.07 -9.72 1.55
N ASP A 258 -5.53 -10.89 1.25
CA ASP A 258 -4.60 -11.08 0.15
C ASP A 258 -5.35 -11.27 -1.18
N ARG A 259 -6.50 -11.98 -1.14
CA ARG A 259 -7.25 -12.34 -2.34
C ARG A 259 -8.69 -12.74 -2.03
N VAL A 260 -9.58 -12.41 -2.95
CA VAL A 260 -10.97 -12.88 -2.99
C VAL A 260 -11.16 -13.70 -4.26
N ASP A 261 -11.63 -14.94 -4.11
CA ASP A 261 -11.84 -15.88 -5.20
C ASP A 261 -13.31 -16.28 -5.31
N LEU A 262 -13.86 -16.20 -6.50
CA LEU A 262 -15.07 -16.91 -6.89
C LEU A 262 -14.63 -18.23 -7.51
N GLN A 263 -14.81 -19.30 -6.75
CA GLN A 263 -14.36 -20.63 -7.13
C GLN A 263 -15.54 -21.51 -7.52
N MET A 264 -15.41 -22.23 -8.62
CA MET A 264 -16.43 -23.18 -9.09
C MET A 264 -15.78 -24.45 -9.60
N GLN A 265 -16.44 -25.57 -9.33
CA GLN A 265 -16.09 -26.85 -9.90
C GLN A 265 -17.21 -27.32 -10.84
N PHE A 266 -16.84 -27.59 -12.05
CA PHE A 266 -17.72 -28.09 -13.10
C PHE A 266 -17.39 -29.54 -13.43
N ARG A 267 -18.41 -30.29 -13.88
CA ARG A 267 -18.29 -31.65 -14.41
C ARG A 267 -18.81 -31.68 -15.82
N PHE A 268 -18.02 -32.26 -16.71
CA PHE A 268 -18.37 -32.50 -18.12
C PHE A 268 -18.20 -33.99 -18.44
N HIS A 269 -19.18 -34.61 -19.09
CA HIS A 269 -19.03 -35.97 -19.59
C HIS A 269 -18.46 -35.93 -20.99
N ALA A 270 -17.46 -36.79 -21.23
CA ALA A 270 -16.96 -37.02 -22.58
C ALA A 270 -18.02 -37.73 -23.41
N VAL A 271 -18.15 -37.34 -24.67
CA VAL A 271 -19.08 -37.96 -25.62
C VAL A 271 -18.32 -38.45 -26.84
N ASN A 272 -18.91 -39.46 -27.50
CA ASN A 272 -18.47 -39.86 -28.81
C ASN A 272 -18.80 -38.74 -29.81
N ASP A 273 -17.82 -38.32 -30.60
CA ASP A 273 -17.89 -37.20 -31.53
C ASP A 273 -18.89 -37.41 -32.68
N THR A 274 -19.22 -38.67 -32.99
CA THR A 274 -20.17 -39.03 -34.06
C THR A 274 -21.58 -39.21 -33.50
N THR A 275 -21.74 -39.94 -32.40
CA THR A 275 -23.07 -40.34 -31.89
C THR A 275 -23.59 -39.41 -30.79
N GLY A 276 -22.73 -38.61 -30.13
CA GLY A 276 -23.05 -37.77 -28.97
C GLY A 276 -23.34 -38.56 -27.69
N LEU A 277 -23.19 -39.90 -27.71
CA LEU A 277 -23.41 -40.73 -26.53
C LEU A 277 -22.26 -40.58 -25.53
N LYS A 278 -22.58 -40.58 -24.23
CA LYS A 278 -21.57 -40.51 -23.16
C LYS A 278 -20.63 -41.71 -23.24
N LEU A 279 -19.34 -41.44 -23.29
CA LEU A 279 -18.30 -42.47 -23.26
C LEU A 279 -18.24 -43.12 -21.88
N LYS A 280 -17.93 -44.41 -21.89
CA LYS A 280 -17.74 -45.20 -20.67
C LYS A 280 -16.28 -45.24 -20.26
N LYS A 281 -16.03 -45.39 -18.96
CA LYS A 281 -14.70 -45.67 -18.45
C LYS A 281 -14.19 -47.04 -18.98
N LYS A 282 -12.88 -47.13 -19.17
CA LYS A 282 -12.23 -48.36 -19.63
C LYS A 282 -11.94 -49.36 -18.50
N ASP A 283 -12.32 -49.03 -17.27
CA ASP A 283 -12.08 -49.83 -16.06
C ASP A 283 -13.09 -51.00 -15.85
N GLY A 284 -14.06 -51.15 -16.74
CA GLY A 284 -15.10 -52.19 -16.66
C GLY A 284 -16.24 -51.84 -15.70
N SER A 285 -16.23 -50.69 -15.02
CA SER A 285 -17.29 -50.27 -14.10
C SER A 285 -18.63 -49.97 -14.77
N GLY A 286 -18.61 -49.73 -16.07
CA GLY A 286 -19.78 -49.25 -16.81
C GLY A 286 -20.14 -47.80 -16.61
N ASP A 287 -19.41 -47.07 -15.75
CA ASP A 287 -19.57 -45.64 -15.46
C ASP A 287 -19.25 -44.77 -16.67
N SER A 288 -19.89 -43.62 -16.74
CA SER A 288 -19.57 -42.62 -17.76
C SER A 288 -18.24 -41.93 -17.46
N LEU A 289 -17.45 -41.70 -18.50
CA LEU A 289 -16.22 -40.93 -18.41
C LEU A 289 -16.55 -39.45 -18.25
N PHE A 290 -16.00 -38.83 -17.24
CA PHE A 290 -16.17 -37.40 -17.02
C PHE A 290 -14.83 -36.70 -16.66
N TYR A 291 -14.80 -35.40 -16.87
CA TYR A 291 -13.71 -34.51 -16.49
C TYR A 291 -14.25 -33.46 -15.55
N SER A 292 -13.42 -33.06 -14.56
CA SER A 292 -13.69 -31.93 -13.67
C SER A 292 -12.85 -30.73 -14.10
N MET A 293 -13.47 -29.58 -14.13
CA MET A 293 -12.80 -28.32 -14.37
C MET A 293 -12.99 -27.42 -13.14
N ASN A 294 -11.89 -26.97 -12.57
CA ASN A 294 -11.90 -25.96 -11.52
C ASN A 294 -11.68 -24.59 -12.17
N THR A 295 -12.56 -23.67 -11.88
CA THR A 295 -12.53 -22.29 -12.40
C THR A 295 -12.45 -21.32 -11.23
N VAL A 296 -11.57 -20.32 -11.35
CA VAL A 296 -11.37 -19.30 -10.34
C VAL A 296 -11.36 -17.92 -11.02
N PHE A 297 -12.24 -17.05 -10.56
CA PHE A 297 -12.19 -15.62 -10.85
C PHE A 297 -11.71 -14.92 -9.60
N ALA A 298 -10.54 -14.31 -9.65
CA ALA A 298 -9.83 -13.83 -8.46
C ALA A 298 -9.61 -12.31 -8.47
N SER A 299 -9.55 -11.72 -7.29
CA SER A 299 -9.05 -10.35 -7.15
C SER A 299 -7.53 -10.35 -7.32
N THR A 300 -7.08 -9.93 -8.50
CA THR A 300 -5.68 -9.84 -8.87
C THR A 300 -5.25 -8.37 -8.99
N LYS A 301 -3.96 -8.12 -9.20
CA LYS A 301 -3.44 -6.74 -9.37
C LYS A 301 -3.96 -6.03 -10.62
N GLU A 302 -4.53 -6.76 -11.57
CA GLU A 302 -5.10 -6.24 -12.82
C GLU A 302 -6.48 -5.60 -12.63
N VAL A 303 -7.16 -5.91 -11.52
CA VAL A 303 -8.48 -5.37 -11.19
C VAL A 303 -8.41 -4.35 -10.07
N ILE A 304 -9.47 -3.55 -9.93
CA ILE A 304 -9.50 -2.49 -8.94
C ILE A 304 -9.89 -3.06 -7.58
N GLN A 305 -9.13 -2.69 -6.57
CA GLN A 305 -9.47 -2.86 -5.17
C GLN A 305 -9.36 -1.51 -4.47
N ALA A 306 -10.37 -1.14 -3.70
CA ALA A 306 -10.43 0.14 -3.00
C ALA A 306 -10.85 -0.07 -1.55
N ASN A 307 -10.03 0.40 -0.62
CA ASN A 307 -10.29 0.32 0.82
C ASN A 307 -11.10 1.52 1.31
N GLN A 308 -11.98 1.28 2.27
CA GLN A 308 -12.66 2.31 3.05
C GLN A 308 -12.22 2.22 4.51
N PHE A 309 -11.90 3.37 5.10
CA PHE A 309 -11.67 3.49 6.54
C PHE A 309 -12.54 4.57 7.14
N LYS A 310 -13.09 4.28 8.31
CA LYS A 310 -13.76 5.25 9.16
C LYS A 310 -13.00 5.36 10.46
N ASN A 311 -12.53 6.55 10.77
CA ASN A 311 -11.86 6.85 12.02
C ASN A 311 -12.82 7.56 13.00
N SER A 312 -12.54 7.40 14.29
CA SER A 312 -13.18 8.15 15.36
C SER A 312 -12.82 9.65 15.30
N GLU A 313 -13.70 10.50 15.81
CA GLU A 313 -13.46 11.94 15.99
C GLU A 313 -12.24 12.23 16.88
N LYS A 314 -11.85 11.31 17.77
CA LYS A 314 -10.63 11.41 18.57
C LYS A 314 -9.36 11.63 17.75
N VAL A 315 -9.32 11.16 16.50
CA VAL A 315 -8.17 11.40 15.61
C VAL A 315 -7.98 12.88 15.33
N ALA A 316 -9.07 13.63 15.09
CA ALA A 316 -9.02 15.07 14.88
C ALA A 316 -8.67 15.82 16.19
N GLU A 317 -9.16 15.35 17.33
CA GLU A 317 -8.80 15.91 18.65
C GLU A 317 -7.29 15.74 18.89
N LYS A 318 -6.74 14.55 18.66
CA LYS A 318 -5.30 14.24 18.79
C LYS A 318 -4.45 15.07 17.84
N ALA A 319 -4.88 15.31 16.61
CA ALA A 319 -4.17 16.16 15.67
C ALA A 319 -4.08 17.62 16.12
N ASN A 320 -4.98 18.09 17.00
CA ASN A 320 -4.99 19.44 17.54
C ASN A 320 -4.22 19.60 18.86
N GLU A 321 -3.70 18.52 19.45
CA GLU A 321 -2.86 18.60 20.64
C GLU A 321 -1.54 19.36 20.35
N GLY A 322 -1.08 20.16 21.32
CA GLY A 322 0.20 20.88 21.24
C GLY A 322 1.34 20.11 21.92
N GLY A 323 2.58 20.58 21.72
CA GLY A 323 3.79 20.03 22.34
C GLY A 323 4.36 18.78 21.65
N HIS A 324 3.71 18.27 20.63
CA HIS A 324 4.14 17.12 19.83
C HIS A 324 3.37 17.03 18.51
N THR A 325 3.80 16.13 17.61
CA THR A 325 3.04 15.77 16.42
C THR A 325 2.82 14.27 16.37
N TYR A 326 1.91 13.84 15.48
CA TYR A 326 1.66 12.43 15.19
C TYR A 326 1.83 12.12 13.71
N ILE A 327 2.24 10.91 13.43
CA ILE A 327 1.91 10.20 12.19
C ILE A 327 1.06 9.00 12.55
N LYS A 328 -0.08 8.80 11.89
CA LYS A 328 -1.02 7.71 12.15
C LYS A 328 -1.58 7.15 10.85
N SER A 329 -1.57 5.83 10.72
CA SER A 329 -2.24 5.06 9.67
C SER A 329 -3.35 4.17 10.29
N PRO A 330 -4.36 3.72 9.50
CA PRO A 330 -4.71 4.22 8.17
C PRO A 330 -5.43 5.57 8.24
N ALA A 331 -5.28 6.38 7.20
CA ALA A 331 -5.97 7.67 7.01
C ALA A 331 -6.25 8.41 8.32
N GLY A 332 -5.25 9.01 8.91
CA GLY A 332 -5.39 9.59 10.24
C GLY A 332 -4.68 10.91 10.41
N ILE A 333 -3.38 10.90 10.62
CA ILE A 333 -2.60 12.10 10.87
C ILE A 333 -1.27 12.02 10.13
N PHE A 334 -0.90 13.12 9.48
CA PHE A 334 0.44 13.35 8.94
C PHE A 334 1.16 14.41 9.80
N THR A 335 2.47 14.40 9.79
CA THR A 335 3.26 15.52 10.32
C THR A 335 3.64 16.45 9.17
N GLU A 336 3.17 17.69 9.23
CA GLU A 336 3.61 18.77 8.35
C GLU A 336 4.82 19.46 8.98
N ALA A 337 5.85 19.70 8.18
CA ALA A 337 7.03 20.46 8.58
C ALA A 337 7.21 21.68 7.66
N LYS A 338 7.35 22.85 8.26
CA LYS A 338 7.62 24.10 7.55
C LYS A 338 9.13 24.32 7.49
N MET A 339 9.65 24.28 6.27
CA MET A 339 11.08 24.35 5.99
C MET A 339 11.56 25.81 5.92
N PRO A 340 12.71 26.16 6.52
CA PRO A 340 13.23 27.52 6.60
C PRO A 340 14.00 27.92 5.34
N TYR A 341 13.40 27.77 4.14
CA TYR A 341 14.09 27.97 2.86
C TYR A 341 14.57 29.41 2.67
N ASP A 342 13.80 30.38 3.12
CA ASP A 342 14.20 31.80 3.02
C ASP A 342 15.39 32.13 3.92
N ASP A 343 15.43 31.59 5.14
CA ASP A 343 16.56 31.78 6.05
C ASP A 343 17.83 31.14 5.51
N ILE A 344 17.70 29.92 4.95
CA ILE A 344 18.82 29.22 4.30
C ILE A 344 19.34 30.05 3.12
N TYR A 345 18.45 30.51 2.24
CA TYR A 345 18.85 31.35 1.11
C TYR A 345 19.53 32.64 1.54
N LYS A 346 18.97 33.36 2.52
CA LYS A 346 19.50 34.60 3.03
C LYS A 346 20.94 34.43 3.55
N GLU A 347 21.24 33.31 4.18
CA GLU A 347 22.51 33.10 4.86
C GLU A 347 23.55 32.34 4.02
N LEU A 348 23.08 31.43 3.14
CA LEU A 348 23.93 30.47 2.42
C LEU A 348 23.79 30.56 0.89
N SER A 349 23.21 31.66 0.35
CA SER A 349 23.00 31.80 -1.11
C SER A 349 24.27 31.82 -1.95
N LYS A 350 25.43 32.09 -1.33
CA LYS A 350 26.75 32.07 -2.00
C LYS A 350 27.54 30.79 -1.75
N ASP A 351 27.00 29.90 -0.93
CA ASP A 351 27.64 28.67 -0.51
C ASP A 351 27.02 27.46 -1.25
N THR A 352 27.75 26.36 -1.32
CA THR A 352 27.23 25.11 -1.89
C THR A 352 26.73 24.20 -0.78
N LEU A 353 25.44 23.82 -0.81
CA LEU A 353 24.86 22.88 0.13
C LEU A 353 25.30 21.46 -0.21
N ASN A 354 26.09 20.82 0.65
CA ASN A 354 26.60 19.46 0.47
C ASN A 354 25.63 18.41 1.01
N ALA A 355 25.13 18.64 2.22
CA ALA A 355 24.15 17.75 2.87
C ALA A 355 23.19 18.56 3.73
N VAL A 356 21.95 18.12 3.77
CA VAL A 356 20.92 18.65 4.66
C VAL A 356 20.27 17.47 5.36
N LYS A 357 20.40 17.42 6.69
CA LYS A 357 19.87 16.34 7.53
C LYS A 357 18.66 16.82 8.31
N LEU A 358 17.57 16.03 8.25
CA LEU A 358 16.36 16.25 9.03
C LEU A 358 15.99 14.96 9.77
N THR A 359 15.75 15.07 11.08
CA THR A 359 15.41 13.92 11.94
C THR A 359 14.11 14.18 12.68
N PHE A 360 13.21 13.21 12.61
CA PHE A 360 11.99 13.15 13.41
C PHE A 360 12.20 12.10 14.50
N THR A 361 12.13 12.53 15.75
CA THR A 361 12.36 11.67 16.92
C THR A 361 11.02 11.25 17.52
N ASN A 362 10.80 9.94 17.66
CA ASN A 362 9.64 9.39 18.32
C ASN A 362 9.81 9.45 19.84
N TYR A 363 8.71 9.68 20.58
CA TYR A 363 8.71 9.51 22.03
C TYR A 363 8.81 8.03 22.37
N ASN A 364 9.56 7.69 23.42
CA ASN A 364 9.58 6.36 23.98
C ASN A 364 8.36 6.21 24.90
N GLU A 365 7.23 5.82 24.33
CA GLU A 365 6.03 5.52 25.09
C GLU A 365 6.02 4.04 25.47
N GLU A 366 5.85 3.73 26.74
CA GLU A 366 5.61 2.36 27.20
C GLU A 366 4.19 1.96 26.80
N ASN A 367 4.09 1.07 25.83
CA ASN A 367 2.83 0.58 25.34
C ASN A 367 2.51 -0.76 26.02
N ASN A 368 1.80 -0.69 27.14
CA ASN A 368 1.45 -1.84 27.98
C ASN A 368 0.17 -2.56 27.54
N TYR A 369 -0.33 -2.29 26.35
CA TYR A 369 -1.54 -2.94 25.85
C TYR A 369 -1.22 -4.22 25.08
N LYS A 370 -2.07 -5.23 25.24
CA LYS A 370 -1.91 -6.53 24.58
C LYS A 370 -1.81 -6.43 23.06
N PHE A 371 -2.55 -5.49 22.46
CA PHE A 371 -2.56 -5.22 21.02
C PHE A 371 -2.38 -3.73 20.80
N SER A 372 -1.13 -3.29 20.77
CA SER A 372 -0.78 -1.90 20.55
C SER A 372 -0.35 -1.65 19.12
N MET A 373 -0.74 -0.49 18.59
CA MET A 373 -0.21 0.00 17.32
C MET A 373 1.27 0.33 17.48
N SER A 374 2.09 -0.14 16.56
CA SER A 374 3.53 0.20 16.50
C SER A 374 3.79 1.40 15.59
N ALA A 375 4.96 2.01 15.76
CA ALA A 375 5.41 3.05 14.86
C ALA A 375 5.50 2.54 13.41
N PRO A 376 5.01 3.29 12.41
CA PRO A 376 5.10 2.93 11.01
C PRO A 376 6.53 2.59 10.60
N LYS A 377 6.70 1.47 9.90
CA LYS A 377 8.03 0.98 9.51
C LYS A 377 8.72 1.90 8.52
N ASN A 378 7.99 2.37 7.53
CA ASN A 378 8.52 3.25 6.49
C ASN A 378 7.72 4.54 6.43
N VAL A 379 8.42 5.64 6.14
CA VAL A 379 7.80 6.93 5.94
C VAL A 379 8.31 7.61 4.68
N LEU A 380 7.46 8.41 4.08
CA LEU A 380 7.73 9.28 2.95
C LEU A 380 7.85 10.72 3.46
N LEU A 381 8.91 11.43 3.07
CA LEU A 381 9.00 12.88 3.13
C LEU A 381 8.77 13.43 1.72
N ILE A 382 7.77 14.26 1.55
CA ILE A 382 7.36 14.79 0.24
C ILE A 382 6.89 16.23 0.34
N ARG A 383 7.08 17.03 -0.71
CA ARG A 383 6.47 18.36 -0.78
C ARG A 383 4.95 18.24 -0.73
N LYS A 384 4.30 19.05 0.10
CA LYS A 384 2.84 18.98 0.29
C LYS A 384 2.08 19.12 -1.03
N LYS A 385 2.52 20.02 -1.92
CA LYS A 385 1.91 20.23 -3.24
C LYS A 385 1.94 19.00 -4.16
N ASP A 386 2.88 18.07 -3.96
CA ASP A 386 3.06 16.91 -4.83
C ASP A 386 2.35 15.64 -4.34
N LEU A 387 1.78 15.66 -3.12
CA LEU A 387 1.19 14.51 -2.45
C LEU A 387 0.17 13.76 -3.32
N LYS A 388 -0.79 14.51 -3.87
CA LYS A 388 -1.89 13.91 -4.65
C LYS A 388 -1.38 13.20 -5.90
N ALA A 389 -0.57 13.88 -6.69
CA ALA A 389 0.00 13.34 -7.93
C ALA A 389 0.94 12.15 -7.65
N PHE A 390 1.64 12.16 -6.51
CA PHE A 390 2.55 11.06 -6.15
C PHE A 390 1.82 9.72 -6.05
N PHE A 391 0.71 9.66 -5.32
CA PHE A 391 -0.04 8.42 -5.13
C PHE A 391 -0.96 8.09 -6.30
N GLU A 392 -1.64 9.07 -6.90
CA GLU A 392 -2.55 8.83 -8.02
C GLU A 392 -1.83 8.34 -9.28
N GLU A 393 -0.59 8.77 -9.50
CA GLU A 393 0.24 8.38 -10.64
C GLU A 393 1.20 7.23 -10.31
N ASN A 394 1.11 6.62 -9.11
CA ASN A 394 1.97 5.52 -8.65
C ASN A 394 3.47 5.82 -8.77
N LYS A 395 3.88 7.03 -8.35
CA LYS A 395 5.28 7.46 -8.42
C LYS A 395 6.15 6.76 -7.39
N LEU A 396 7.41 6.56 -7.75
CA LEU A 396 8.47 6.22 -6.81
C LEU A 396 9.21 7.49 -6.37
N THR A 397 9.97 7.42 -5.27
CA THR A 397 10.78 8.54 -4.82
C THR A 397 11.88 8.88 -5.82
N ASP A 398 12.07 10.17 -6.08
CA ASP A 398 13.06 10.73 -7.00
C ASP A 398 14.36 11.17 -6.31
N ASN A 399 14.39 11.18 -4.97
CA ASN A 399 15.47 11.73 -4.16
C ASN A 399 15.79 13.20 -4.48
N VAL A 400 14.79 13.95 -4.96
CA VAL A 400 14.83 15.38 -5.22
C VAL A 400 13.70 16.09 -4.50
N THR A 401 12.46 15.63 -4.73
CA THR A 401 11.23 16.21 -4.13
C THR A 401 10.56 15.26 -3.16
N SER A 402 10.99 14.00 -3.13
CA SER A 402 10.45 12.92 -2.32
C SER A 402 11.54 11.95 -1.88
N PHE A 403 11.47 11.51 -0.61
CA PHE A 403 12.46 10.65 0.04
C PHE A 403 11.77 9.64 0.93
N THR A 404 12.32 8.41 1.02
CA THR A 404 11.84 7.40 1.95
C THR A 404 12.90 7.05 2.98
N VAL A 405 12.49 6.79 4.21
CA VAL A 405 13.33 6.22 5.25
C VAL A 405 12.58 5.16 6.05
N THR A 406 13.36 4.24 6.62
CA THR A 406 12.86 3.21 7.52
C THR A 406 13.09 3.65 8.96
N HIS A 407 12.16 3.34 9.85
CA HIS A 407 12.22 3.61 11.27
C HIS A 407 13.42 2.89 11.91
N ASN A 408 14.28 3.63 12.60
CA ASN A 408 15.34 3.07 13.42
C ASN A 408 14.85 2.89 14.85
N ASN A 409 14.16 1.78 15.13
CA ASN A 409 13.58 1.49 16.43
C ASN A 409 14.57 0.89 17.45
N VAL A 410 15.70 0.37 16.98
CA VAL A 410 16.66 -0.35 17.85
C VAL A 410 17.59 0.61 18.58
N ALA A 411 18.13 1.60 17.84
CA ALA A 411 19.18 2.47 18.40
C ALA A 411 18.67 3.85 18.84
N THR A 412 17.80 4.47 18.07
CA THR A 412 17.51 5.92 18.27
C THR A 412 16.02 6.26 18.29
N ASN A 413 15.15 5.35 17.94
CA ASN A 413 13.69 5.57 17.80
C ASN A 413 13.38 6.80 16.90
N GLN A 414 13.97 6.84 15.70
CA GLN A 414 13.95 8.00 14.81
C GLN A 414 13.69 7.64 13.35
N TYR A 415 13.17 8.64 12.61
CA TYR A 415 13.16 8.70 11.16
C TYR A 415 14.17 9.77 10.71
N THR A 416 15.31 9.36 10.14
CA THR A 416 16.41 10.27 9.78
C THR A 416 16.61 10.33 8.27
N PHE A 417 16.35 11.48 7.69
CA PHE A 417 16.68 11.82 6.31
C PHE A 417 18.09 12.41 6.29
N LYS A 418 19.08 11.60 5.89
CA LYS A 418 20.49 11.97 5.99
C LYS A 418 20.89 13.08 5.02
N ASN A 419 20.28 13.17 3.85
CA ASN A 419 20.57 14.23 2.90
C ASN A 419 19.36 14.56 2.02
N ILE A 420 18.73 15.69 2.27
CA ILE A 420 17.66 16.31 1.49
C ILE A 420 18.10 17.63 0.84
N ALA A 421 19.40 17.83 0.60
CA ALA A 421 19.93 19.06 0.01
C ALA A 421 19.28 19.40 -1.33
N ARG A 422 18.99 18.40 -2.15
CA ARG A 422 18.30 18.59 -3.44
C ARG A 422 16.92 19.19 -3.27
N LEU A 423 16.15 18.73 -2.27
CA LEU A 423 14.83 19.29 -1.97
C LEU A 423 14.93 20.78 -1.63
N VAL A 424 15.84 21.11 -0.69
CA VAL A 424 16.06 22.49 -0.26
C VAL A 424 16.46 23.38 -1.44
N THR A 425 17.46 22.95 -2.20
CA THR A 425 17.95 23.69 -3.38
C THR A 425 16.86 23.86 -4.45
N THR A 426 16.07 22.81 -4.71
CA THR A 426 14.99 22.87 -5.72
C THR A 426 13.93 23.89 -5.31
N CYS A 427 13.45 23.84 -4.07
CA CYS A 427 12.43 24.80 -3.59
C CYS A 427 12.93 26.25 -3.57
N ILE A 428 14.16 26.47 -3.14
CA ILE A 428 14.80 27.80 -3.18
C ILE A 428 14.88 28.30 -4.63
N ASN A 429 15.39 27.46 -5.55
CA ASN A 429 15.56 27.84 -6.97
C ASN A 429 14.22 28.11 -7.65
N GLU A 430 13.16 27.34 -7.35
CA GLU A 430 11.81 27.60 -7.86
C GLU A 430 11.32 29.01 -7.46
N LYS A 431 11.47 29.39 -6.17
CA LYS A 431 11.08 30.72 -5.69
C LYS A 431 11.94 31.82 -6.33
N GLN A 432 13.26 31.64 -6.41
CA GLN A 432 14.16 32.65 -6.99
C GLN A 432 13.92 32.83 -8.49
N ALA A 433 13.65 31.78 -9.23
CA ALA A 433 13.30 31.85 -10.66
C ALA A 433 11.97 32.60 -10.87
N ALA A 434 10.95 32.33 -10.05
CA ALA A 434 9.68 33.03 -10.09
C ALA A 434 9.85 34.51 -9.74
N LYS A 435 10.63 34.84 -8.70
CA LYS A 435 10.97 36.20 -8.31
C LYS A 435 11.66 36.97 -9.44
N LYS A 436 12.66 36.37 -10.08
CA LYS A 436 13.37 36.98 -11.20
C LYS A 436 12.42 37.31 -12.36
N LYS A 437 11.59 36.34 -12.75
CA LYS A 437 10.58 36.52 -13.82
C LYS A 437 9.59 37.62 -13.48
N ALA A 438 9.09 37.68 -12.25
CA ALA A 438 8.15 38.70 -11.80
C ALA A 438 8.79 40.08 -11.78
N LYS A 439 10.05 40.18 -11.32
CA LYS A 439 10.83 41.45 -11.31
C LYS A 439 11.05 41.96 -12.74
N GLU A 440 11.43 41.12 -13.65
CA GLU A 440 11.60 41.46 -15.09
C GLU A 440 10.30 41.99 -15.71
N ALA A 441 9.16 41.33 -15.39
CA ALA A 441 7.85 41.75 -15.89
C ALA A 441 7.36 43.09 -15.30
N ALA A 442 7.65 43.36 -14.02
CA ALA A 442 7.23 44.56 -13.33
C ALA A 442 8.11 45.80 -13.65
N GLY A 443 9.36 45.56 -14.07
CA GLY A 443 10.29 46.67 -14.41
C GLY A 443 10.45 47.65 -13.27
N ALA A 444 10.22 48.94 -13.56
CA ALA A 444 10.36 50.01 -12.58
C ALA A 444 9.31 49.98 -11.44
N SER A 445 8.23 49.26 -11.59
CA SER A 445 7.18 49.10 -10.56
C SER A 445 7.43 47.94 -9.59
N TRP A 446 8.58 47.28 -9.68
CA TRP A 446 8.90 46.16 -8.82
C TRP A 446 8.87 46.49 -7.34
N ASN A 447 8.11 45.71 -6.57
CA ASN A 447 8.09 45.75 -5.11
C ASN A 447 8.16 44.31 -4.59
N GLU A 448 9.30 43.96 -3.97
CA GLU A 448 9.57 42.62 -3.49
C GLU A 448 8.61 42.18 -2.40
N ASP A 449 8.39 43.02 -1.39
CA ASP A 449 7.51 42.74 -0.25
C ASP A 449 6.07 42.49 -0.70
N ASN A 450 5.59 43.30 -1.65
CA ASN A 450 4.26 43.13 -2.22
C ASN A 450 4.15 41.83 -3.02
N TRP A 451 5.16 41.52 -3.84
CA TRP A 451 5.19 40.28 -4.59
C TRP A 451 5.21 39.05 -3.67
N GLU A 452 6.05 39.05 -2.65
CA GLU A 452 6.18 37.93 -1.73
C GLU A 452 4.90 37.70 -0.93
N LYS A 453 4.33 38.74 -0.32
CA LYS A 453 3.18 38.61 0.58
C LYS A 453 1.87 38.39 -0.16
N ASN A 454 1.65 39.09 -1.27
CA ASN A 454 0.35 39.16 -1.91
C ASN A 454 0.25 38.33 -3.20
N ILE A 455 1.37 37.85 -3.75
CA ILE A 455 1.40 37.04 -4.96
C ILE A 455 2.00 35.68 -4.65
N TRP A 456 3.30 35.60 -4.32
CA TRP A 456 3.97 34.32 -4.17
C TRP A 456 3.35 33.44 -3.07
N ASN A 457 3.23 33.97 -1.87
CA ASN A 457 2.70 33.20 -0.73
C ASN A 457 1.21 32.86 -0.86
N VAL A 458 0.46 33.61 -1.66
CA VAL A 458 -0.96 33.33 -1.96
C VAL A 458 -1.09 32.23 -3.03
N GLU A 459 -0.31 32.33 -4.10
CA GLU A 459 -0.36 31.36 -5.20
C GLU A 459 0.35 30.04 -4.87
N ASN A 460 1.32 30.08 -3.93
CA ASN A 460 2.15 28.93 -3.55
C ASN A 460 2.13 28.71 -2.03
N GLU A 461 0.96 28.65 -1.42
CA GLU A 461 0.78 28.54 0.04
C GLU A 461 1.58 27.41 0.68
N ASP A 462 1.81 26.32 -0.04
CA ASP A 462 2.49 25.12 0.44
C ASP A 462 3.94 24.97 -0.08
N TRP A 463 4.56 26.04 -0.62
CA TRP A 463 5.87 25.97 -1.25
C TRP A 463 7.01 25.58 -0.29
N ASP A 464 6.88 25.92 0.99
CA ASP A 464 7.83 25.64 2.05
C ASP A 464 7.40 24.50 2.99
N LYS A 465 6.32 23.76 2.63
CA LYS A 465 5.77 22.70 3.46
C LYS A 465 6.09 21.33 2.89
N VAL A 466 6.54 20.44 3.78
CA VAL A 466 6.75 19.03 3.50
C VAL A 466 5.92 18.19 4.47
N LEU A 467 5.53 17.00 4.03
CA LEU A 467 4.75 16.06 4.82
C LEU A 467 5.56 14.80 5.11
N LEU A 468 5.48 14.32 6.34
CA LEU A 468 5.93 13.02 6.76
C LEU A 468 4.72 12.07 6.82
N ILE A 469 4.74 11.01 6.02
CA ILE A 469 3.59 10.16 5.75
C ILE A 469 3.95 8.70 5.95
N PRO A 470 3.16 7.90 6.69
CA PRO A 470 3.30 6.44 6.72
C PRO A 470 3.07 5.81 5.35
N ILE A 471 3.98 4.94 4.92
CA ILE A 471 3.89 4.26 3.63
C ILE A 471 4.17 2.77 3.74
N ALA A 472 3.53 2.00 2.84
CA ALA A 472 3.88 0.64 2.51
C ALA A 472 4.75 0.62 1.26
N VAL A 473 5.84 -0.16 1.28
CA VAL A 473 6.80 -0.24 0.17
C VAL A 473 6.84 -1.67 -0.34
N THR A 474 6.71 -1.82 -1.65
CA THR A 474 6.83 -3.11 -2.34
C THR A 474 8.18 -3.21 -3.03
N TYR A 475 8.82 -4.38 -2.91
CA TYR A 475 10.11 -4.68 -3.54
C TYR A 475 9.99 -5.89 -4.46
N ASP A 476 10.68 -5.85 -5.57
CA ASP A 476 10.99 -7.03 -6.37
C ASP A 476 12.29 -7.67 -5.86
N TYR A 477 12.20 -8.92 -5.44
CA TYR A 477 13.29 -9.74 -4.93
C TYR A 477 13.83 -10.73 -5.97
N SER A 478 13.56 -10.56 -7.24
CA SER A 478 14.14 -11.40 -8.32
C SER A 478 15.68 -11.40 -8.26
N ASN A 479 16.27 -10.29 -7.80
CA ASN A 479 17.66 -10.22 -7.34
C ASN A 479 17.67 -10.05 -5.81
N SER A 480 17.84 -11.15 -5.08
CA SER A 480 17.83 -11.13 -3.61
C SER A 480 18.93 -10.29 -2.95
N GLN A 481 20.03 -10.04 -3.65
CA GLN A 481 21.15 -9.21 -3.15
C GLN A 481 20.86 -7.72 -3.29
N ASN A 482 20.08 -7.33 -4.30
CA ASN A 482 19.71 -5.94 -4.57
C ASN A 482 18.22 -5.84 -4.93
N PRO A 483 17.32 -5.91 -3.94
CA PRO A 483 15.89 -5.79 -4.20
C PRO A 483 15.57 -4.39 -4.74
N THR A 484 14.75 -4.35 -5.79
CA THR A 484 14.34 -3.10 -6.44
C THR A 484 12.97 -2.68 -5.91
N MET A 485 12.84 -1.43 -5.47
CA MET A 485 11.55 -0.86 -5.08
C MET A 485 10.64 -0.74 -6.31
N THR A 486 9.46 -1.33 -6.24
CA THR A 486 8.50 -1.38 -7.35
C THR A 486 7.20 -0.64 -7.08
N GLY A 487 6.92 -0.28 -5.82
CA GLY A 487 5.71 0.44 -5.46
C GLY A 487 5.80 1.14 -4.13
N ILE A 488 5.10 2.26 -4.02
CA ILE A 488 4.88 2.99 -2.78
C ILE A 488 3.39 3.30 -2.69
N GLU A 489 2.75 2.83 -1.63
CA GLU A 489 1.34 3.03 -1.32
C GLU A 489 1.20 3.68 0.05
N ASN A 490 0.06 4.32 0.35
CA ASN A 490 -0.23 4.72 1.72
C ASN A 490 -0.24 3.48 2.62
N ASP A 491 0.35 3.58 3.81
CA ASP A 491 0.24 2.50 4.79
C ASP A 491 -1.18 2.47 5.35
N LEU A 492 -1.87 1.36 5.10
CA LEU A 492 -3.23 1.12 5.58
C LEU A 492 -3.27 0.15 6.77
N GLN A 493 -2.11 -0.24 7.30
CA GLN A 493 -2.01 -1.01 8.54
C GLN A 493 -2.13 -0.09 9.75
N PRO A 494 -2.77 -0.55 10.83
CA PRO A 494 -2.83 0.21 12.08
C PRO A 494 -1.45 0.50 12.65
N GLY A 495 -1.13 1.78 12.76
CA GLY A 495 0.15 2.21 13.30
C GLY A 495 0.13 3.69 13.67
N TYR A 496 0.95 4.11 14.64
CA TYR A 496 1.20 5.51 14.93
C TYR A 496 2.57 5.72 15.55
N ALA A 497 3.09 6.95 15.41
CA ALA A 497 4.21 7.44 16.18
C ALA A 497 3.89 8.85 16.69
N LYS A 498 4.23 9.11 17.95
CA LYS A 498 4.18 10.42 18.58
C LYS A 498 5.57 11.04 18.48
N LEU A 499 5.67 12.15 17.79
CA LEU A 499 6.95 12.75 17.41
C LEU A 499 7.20 14.05 18.18
N ARG A 500 8.45 14.34 18.49
CA ARG A 500 8.87 15.62 19.06
C ARG A 500 8.58 16.75 18.08
N GLY A 501 8.29 17.94 18.60
CA GLY A 501 7.89 19.11 17.84
C GLY A 501 6.46 19.53 18.15
N GLY A 502 5.75 20.05 17.15
CA GLY A 502 4.34 20.40 17.27
C GLY A 502 4.09 21.90 17.48
N LYS A 503 2.80 22.25 17.54
CA LYS A 503 2.35 23.57 17.98
C LYS A 503 2.77 23.82 19.42
N PRO A 504 2.81 25.07 19.89
CA PRO A 504 3.04 25.35 21.30
C PRO A 504 2.12 24.54 22.22
N ASP A 505 2.66 24.07 23.32
CA ASP A 505 1.90 23.37 24.34
C ASP A 505 0.98 24.35 25.13
N LYS A 506 0.33 23.86 26.17
CA LYS A 506 -0.58 24.65 27.02
C LYS A 506 0.12 25.82 27.71
N ASP A 507 1.42 25.71 27.94
CA ASP A 507 2.27 26.70 28.62
C ASP A 507 2.99 27.62 27.62
N GLY A 508 2.71 27.44 26.31
CA GLY A 508 3.30 28.23 25.22
C GLY A 508 4.70 27.80 24.80
N ASN A 509 5.20 26.64 25.29
CA ASN A 509 6.49 26.11 24.88
C ASN A 509 6.37 25.38 23.54
N GLN A 510 7.31 25.64 22.65
CA GLN A 510 7.37 24.98 21.35
C GLN A 510 8.75 24.35 21.14
N GLU A 511 8.77 23.03 20.94
CA GLU A 511 9.95 22.32 20.46
C GLU A 511 10.03 22.42 18.94
N THR A 512 11.20 22.81 18.40
CA THR A 512 11.44 22.82 16.95
C THR A 512 12.42 21.74 16.58
N LEU A 513 12.23 21.12 15.40
CA LEU A 513 13.23 20.20 14.86
C LEU A 513 14.46 20.99 14.38
N LYS A 514 15.59 20.32 14.36
CA LYS A 514 16.87 20.88 13.89
C LYS A 514 17.17 20.37 12.48
N LEU A 515 17.29 21.32 11.55
CA LEU A 515 17.75 21.06 10.19
C LEU A 515 19.25 21.35 10.15
N GLU A 516 20.05 20.30 10.06
CA GLU A 516 21.51 20.41 10.01
C GLU A 516 21.93 20.57 8.55
N VAL A 517 22.51 21.74 8.20
CA VAL A 517 22.97 22.08 6.84
C VAL A 517 24.47 22.08 6.81
N THR A 518 25.08 21.14 6.08
CA THR A 518 26.50 21.13 5.80
C THR A 518 26.74 21.79 4.43
N TYR A 519 27.62 22.77 4.40
CA TYR A 519 27.91 23.58 3.21
C TYR A 519 29.39 23.84 3.02
N THR A 520 29.79 24.08 1.78
CA THR A 520 31.14 24.53 1.42
C THR A 520 31.12 26.01 1.10
N ARG A 521 32.01 26.75 1.73
CA ARG A 521 32.28 28.16 1.44
C ARG A 521 33.58 28.27 0.68
N PHE A 522 33.55 28.99 -0.43
CA PHE A 522 34.74 29.36 -1.18
C PHE A 522 35.22 30.72 -0.70
N ASN A 523 36.48 30.81 -0.28
CA ASN A 523 37.09 32.11 0.05
C ASN A 523 37.42 32.79 -1.28
N ASN A 524 36.62 33.77 -1.68
CA ASN A 524 36.91 34.65 -2.81
C ASN A 524 37.85 35.76 -2.37
#